data_0f5214d2afd01cc9496bc0a8ffe310b5
#
_entry.id   0f5214d2afd01cc9496bc0a8ffe310b5
#
_cell.length_a   1.000
_cell.length_b   1.000
_cell.length_c   1.000
_cell.angle_alpha   90.00
_cell.angle_beta   90.00
_cell.angle_gamma   90.00
#
_symmetry.space_group_name_H-M   'P 1'
#
loop_
_entity.id
_entity.type
_entity.pdbx_description
1 polymer ?
#
loop_
_entity_poly.entity_id
_entity_poly.type
_entity_poly.pdbx_seq_one_letter_code
_entity_poly.pdbx_strand_id
1 'polypeptide(L)'
;TGAVFYAASARAGAEHDVHLVGWVSSIGIALLMLLAFRSLGPLLFAFLSTAVGVIAATTMTLLVFGKIYLLTLVFGAALLGEAVDYSIQYLTARANSGAKWEPRAGLRQVRAALLLALATSLLGYALLGLVPFPALQQMACFAMSGMLAACLSVFWLLPALLQRPARPLSPAFVRASLAMQSSIARLGSGRRGLWLAALLLLIAAPGWWQLRHDDDVHLLIAPPPALDAQELEIRSVTGLGNGSQFFLVQGDSIEQTLEREEALEQRLQKMVQDGQMHGWIGLAGMVPSQQRQQANLALLAPWMSDPARMRKLLADGGFRSNVIDAWLAAWPGKPIELARWLKQPLATPFRHLWMGRNPHGYASLVLPQGQDDVAPLRAAAKDLPGVQLVDKPASVSTLFGLYRGYASLWLLAALLLLLPVFAWRYGIRQASRVMAPPALGIALTLAALGYLGQPLTLFHWMAMMLVLGVGANYAVFLHEGEPHVKDNPGAMYASVLLSAVTALLSFGLLSLSSMPALRSFGLTLLLGIAFIAVLVPASLRLGGEASR
;
A
#
# COMPACT_ATOMS: atom_id res chain seq x y z
N THR A 1 1.90 -24.63 -8.30
CA THR A 1 1.65 -23.64 -7.25
C THR A 1 2.95 -23.07 -6.71
N GLY A 2 2.87 -21.96 -5.97
CA GLY A 2 4.01 -21.33 -5.34
C GLY A 2 4.02 -19.82 -5.56
N ALA A 3 4.87 -19.08 -4.81
CA ALA A 3 4.94 -17.62 -4.80
C ALA A 3 5.05 -16.97 -6.19
N VAL A 4 5.67 -17.67 -7.16
CA VAL A 4 5.82 -17.16 -8.54
C VAL A 4 4.47 -17.02 -9.25
N PHE A 5 3.56 -17.99 -9.07
CA PHE A 5 2.23 -17.95 -9.70
C PHE A 5 1.35 -16.87 -9.07
N TYR A 6 1.41 -16.73 -7.75
CA TYR A 6 0.72 -15.64 -7.04
C TYR A 6 1.25 -14.27 -7.46
N ALA A 7 2.58 -14.12 -7.56
CA ALA A 7 3.20 -12.89 -8.04
C ALA A 7 2.82 -12.57 -9.50
N ALA A 8 2.80 -13.59 -10.37
CA ALA A 8 2.39 -13.42 -11.76
C ALA A 8 0.91 -13.03 -11.88
N SER A 9 0.03 -13.65 -11.09
CA SER A 9 -1.40 -13.32 -11.06
C SER A 9 -1.64 -11.92 -10.50
N ALA A 10 -0.98 -11.54 -9.39
CA ALA A 10 -1.08 -10.21 -8.83
C ALA A 10 -0.59 -9.14 -9.83
N ARG A 11 0.51 -9.44 -10.55
CA ARG A 11 1.01 -8.57 -11.62
C ARG A 11 0.00 -8.42 -12.76
N ALA A 12 -0.57 -9.52 -13.25
CA ALA A 12 -1.56 -9.48 -14.32
C ALA A 12 -2.82 -8.70 -13.92
N GLY A 13 -3.31 -8.90 -12.68
CA GLY A 13 -4.41 -8.12 -12.12
C GLY A 13 -4.10 -6.62 -12.04
N ALA A 14 -2.92 -6.26 -11.54
CA ALA A 14 -2.49 -4.87 -11.47
C ALA A 14 -2.31 -4.22 -12.87
N GLU A 15 -1.73 -4.94 -13.84
CA GLU A 15 -1.61 -4.47 -15.22
C GLU A 15 -3.00 -4.24 -15.85
N HIS A 16 -3.94 -5.15 -15.63
CA HIS A 16 -5.33 -5.00 -16.07
C HIS A 16 -5.99 -3.76 -15.46
N ASP A 17 -5.88 -3.59 -14.14
CA ASP A 17 -6.44 -2.45 -13.42
C ASP A 17 -5.83 -1.12 -13.89
N VAL A 18 -4.51 -1.06 -14.11
CA VAL A 18 -3.82 0.14 -14.65
C VAL A 18 -4.39 0.51 -16.01
N HIS A 19 -4.54 -0.47 -16.90
CA HIS A 19 -5.09 -0.21 -18.23
C HIS A 19 -6.54 0.23 -18.18
N LEU A 20 -7.39 -0.47 -17.42
CA LEU A 20 -8.81 -0.15 -17.30
C LEU A 20 -9.01 1.25 -16.68
N VAL A 21 -8.41 1.49 -15.51
CA VAL A 21 -8.51 2.76 -14.80
C VAL A 21 -7.88 3.88 -15.63
N GLY A 22 -6.71 3.64 -16.23
CA GLY A 22 -6.01 4.62 -17.06
C GLY A 22 -6.83 5.05 -18.30
N TRP A 23 -7.41 4.11 -19.03
CA TRP A 23 -8.24 4.44 -20.21
C TRP A 23 -9.57 5.08 -19.81
N VAL A 24 -10.29 4.50 -18.84
CA VAL A 24 -11.61 5.01 -18.44
C VAL A 24 -11.49 6.41 -17.83
N SER A 25 -10.50 6.64 -16.97
CA SER A 25 -10.26 7.98 -16.39
C SER A 25 -9.82 8.98 -17.46
N SER A 26 -8.92 8.62 -18.38
CA SER A 26 -8.47 9.51 -19.44
C SER A 26 -9.62 9.91 -20.38
N ILE A 27 -10.45 8.96 -20.78
CA ILE A 27 -11.63 9.24 -21.61
C ILE A 27 -12.65 10.09 -20.83
N GLY A 28 -12.90 9.75 -19.55
CA GLY A 28 -13.80 10.51 -18.70
C GLY A 28 -13.35 11.96 -18.49
N ILE A 29 -12.07 12.16 -18.20
CA ILE A 29 -11.45 13.49 -18.07
C ILE A 29 -11.53 14.24 -19.41
N ALA A 30 -11.23 13.59 -20.52
CA ALA A 30 -11.32 14.20 -21.85
C ALA A 30 -12.75 14.67 -22.17
N LEU A 31 -13.75 13.84 -21.91
CA LEU A 31 -15.16 14.18 -22.10
C LEU A 31 -15.57 15.33 -21.19
N LEU A 32 -15.20 15.29 -19.92
CA LEU A 32 -15.50 16.36 -18.96
C LEU A 32 -14.88 17.69 -19.39
N MET A 33 -13.61 17.69 -19.80
CA MET A 33 -12.91 18.88 -20.30
C MET A 33 -13.56 19.43 -21.57
N LEU A 34 -13.96 18.55 -22.50
CA LEU A 34 -14.68 18.95 -23.71
C LEU A 34 -16.06 19.55 -23.40
N LEU A 35 -16.80 19.00 -22.45
CA LEU A 35 -18.07 19.54 -22.00
C LEU A 35 -17.91 20.92 -21.34
N ALA A 36 -16.88 21.10 -20.51
CA ALA A 36 -16.61 22.34 -19.78
C ALA A 36 -16.10 23.45 -20.72
N PHE A 37 -15.06 23.15 -21.52
CA PHE A 37 -14.35 24.15 -22.35
C PHE A 37 -14.86 24.23 -23.80
N ARG A 38 -15.61 23.23 -24.26
CA ARG A 38 -16.12 23.15 -25.66
C ARG A 38 -15.02 23.32 -26.72
N SER A 39 -13.80 22.87 -26.41
CA SER A 39 -12.63 23.03 -27.27
C SER A 39 -11.59 21.95 -26.95
N LEU A 40 -10.91 21.45 -27.97
CA LEU A 40 -9.82 20.48 -27.83
C LEU A 40 -8.52 21.12 -27.27
N GLY A 41 -8.32 22.41 -27.47
CA GLY A 41 -7.09 23.08 -27.05
C GLY A 41 -6.80 22.93 -25.54
N PRO A 42 -7.71 23.32 -24.64
CA PRO A 42 -7.52 23.14 -23.20
C PRO A 42 -7.18 21.69 -22.82
N LEU A 43 -7.84 20.71 -23.45
CA LEU A 43 -7.60 19.30 -23.24
C LEU A 43 -6.15 18.93 -23.57
N LEU A 44 -5.69 19.29 -24.78
CA LEU A 44 -4.32 18.97 -25.23
C LEU A 44 -3.26 19.60 -24.31
N PHE A 45 -3.47 20.83 -23.87
CA PHE A 45 -2.52 21.52 -22.99
C PHE A 45 -2.52 20.97 -21.56
N ALA A 46 -3.68 20.53 -21.04
CA ALA A 46 -3.75 19.85 -19.77
C ALA A 46 -3.01 18.51 -19.81
N PHE A 47 -3.25 17.69 -20.85
CA PHE A 47 -2.53 16.44 -21.05
C PHE A 47 -1.03 16.63 -21.29
N LEU A 48 -0.63 17.68 -22.02
CA LEU A 48 0.78 18.01 -22.22
C LEU A 48 1.49 18.30 -20.89
N SER A 49 0.87 19.12 -20.02
CA SER A 49 1.40 19.42 -18.69
C SER A 49 1.52 18.17 -17.83
N THR A 50 0.50 17.30 -17.87
CA THR A 50 0.51 16.02 -17.16
C THR A 50 1.59 15.09 -17.68
N ALA A 51 1.77 15.00 -19.00
CA ALA A 51 2.82 14.19 -19.62
C ALA A 51 4.23 14.63 -19.18
N VAL A 52 4.48 15.94 -19.09
CA VAL A 52 5.74 16.48 -18.52
C VAL A 52 5.91 16.02 -17.08
N GLY A 53 4.86 16.05 -16.28
CA GLY A 53 4.86 15.54 -14.90
C GLY A 53 5.19 14.05 -14.83
N VAL A 54 4.54 13.21 -15.67
CA VAL A 54 4.80 11.75 -15.72
C VAL A 54 6.25 11.44 -16.07
N ILE A 55 6.76 12.09 -17.12
CA ILE A 55 8.14 11.89 -17.57
C ILE A 55 9.11 12.25 -16.45
N ALA A 56 8.92 13.39 -15.81
CA ALA A 56 9.78 13.83 -14.71
C ALA A 56 9.68 12.89 -13.50
N ALA A 57 8.47 12.46 -13.13
CA ALA A 57 8.22 11.52 -12.03
C ALA A 57 8.92 10.19 -12.27
N THR A 58 8.74 9.62 -13.46
CA THR A 58 9.34 8.34 -13.85
C THR A 58 10.87 8.44 -13.86
N THR A 59 11.42 9.50 -14.49
CA THR A 59 12.85 9.72 -14.58
C THR A 59 13.48 9.89 -13.19
N MET A 60 12.90 10.74 -12.34
CA MET A 60 13.43 11.00 -11.00
C MET A 60 13.37 9.75 -10.13
N THR A 61 12.27 8.99 -10.21
CA THR A 61 12.12 7.74 -9.46
C THR A 61 13.16 6.70 -9.90
N LEU A 62 13.40 6.56 -11.21
CA LEU A 62 14.44 5.66 -11.72
C LEU A 62 15.84 6.09 -11.31
N LEU A 63 16.12 7.38 -11.31
CA LEU A 63 17.43 7.91 -10.89
C LEU A 63 17.70 7.66 -9.39
N VAL A 64 16.69 7.80 -8.54
CA VAL A 64 16.85 7.66 -7.09
C VAL A 64 16.84 6.19 -6.64
N PHE A 65 15.94 5.36 -7.20
CA PHE A 65 15.70 4.00 -6.73
C PHE A 65 16.20 2.90 -7.67
N GLY A 66 16.61 3.24 -8.90
CA GLY A 66 17.06 2.29 -9.92
C GLY A 66 15.99 1.34 -10.47
N LYS A 67 14.80 1.34 -9.89
CA LYS A 67 13.65 0.50 -10.27
C LYS A 67 12.34 1.18 -9.88
N ILE A 68 11.23 0.77 -10.50
CA ILE A 68 9.89 1.23 -10.12
C ILE A 68 9.09 0.02 -9.66
N TYR A 69 8.49 0.13 -8.46
CA TYR A 69 7.55 -0.86 -7.97
C TYR A 69 6.23 -0.73 -8.72
N LEU A 70 5.57 -1.86 -9.00
CA LEU A 70 4.26 -1.87 -9.64
C LEU A 70 3.24 -1.02 -8.86
N LEU A 71 3.27 -1.10 -7.55
CA LEU A 71 2.45 -0.30 -6.66
C LEU A 71 2.65 1.21 -6.91
N THR A 72 3.90 1.66 -7.04
CA THR A 72 4.22 3.07 -7.36
C THR A 72 3.67 3.48 -8.73
N LEU A 73 3.71 2.61 -9.72
CA LEU A 73 3.17 2.90 -11.05
C LEU A 73 1.65 3.09 -11.00
N VAL A 74 0.94 2.18 -10.32
CA VAL A 74 -0.53 2.21 -10.19
C VAL A 74 -0.99 3.45 -9.42
N PHE A 75 -0.45 3.65 -8.23
CA PHE A 75 -0.78 4.82 -7.41
C PHE A 75 -0.26 6.11 -8.03
N GLY A 76 0.93 6.07 -8.66
CA GLY A 76 1.52 7.20 -9.33
C GLY A 76 0.69 7.69 -10.52
N ALA A 77 0.15 6.77 -11.32
CA ALA A 77 -0.75 7.14 -12.42
C ALA A 77 -2.01 7.85 -11.91
N ALA A 78 -2.56 7.40 -10.78
CA ALA A 78 -3.70 8.06 -10.15
C ALA A 78 -3.32 9.46 -9.57
N LEU A 79 -2.13 9.60 -8.94
CA LEU A 79 -1.63 10.86 -8.40
C LEU A 79 -1.42 11.95 -9.46
N LEU A 80 -1.19 11.55 -10.70
CA LEU A 80 -1.10 12.48 -11.82
C LEU A 80 -2.43 13.17 -12.15
N GLY A 81 -3.57 12.61 -11.71
CA GLY A 81 -4.87 13.28 -11.75
C GLY A 81 -4.85 14.61 -11.00
N GLU A 82 -4.11 14.73 -9.89
CA GLU A 82 -3.91 15.98 -9.14
C GLU A 82 -3.06 17.00 -9.90
N ALA A 83 -2.10 16.55 -10.71
CA ALA A 83 -1.26 17.41 -11.52
C ALA A 83 -2.06 18.15 -12.62
N VAL A 84 -3.17 17.57 -13.09
CA VAL A 84 -4.09 18.20 -14.06
C VAL A 84 -4.73 19.46 -13.46
N ASP A 85 -4.94 19.51 -12.15
CA ASP A 85 -5.60 20.61 -11.46
C ASP A 85 -4.88 21.95 -11.66
N TYR A 86 -3.53 21.95 -11.68
CA TYR A 86 -2.75 23.16 -11.96
C TYR A 86 -3.08 23.75 -13.33
N SER A 87 -3.20 22.88 -14.35
CA SER A 87 -3.58 23.27 -15.69
C SER A 87 -5.02 23.77 -15.76
N ILE A 88 -5.96 23.10 -15.08
CA ILE A 88 -7.38 23.46 -15.02
C ILE A 88 -7.54 24.88 -14.48
N GLN A 89 -6.83 25.24 -13.41
CA GLN A 89 -6.91 26.57 -12.82
C GLN A 89 -6.47 27.66 -13.81
N TYR A 90 -5.33 27.46 -14.50
CA TYR A 90 -4.83 28.40 -15.50
C TYR A 90 -5.75 28.49 -16.74
N LEU A 91 -6.24 27.36 -17.22
CA LEU A 91 -7.17 27.30 -18.36
C LEU A 91 -8.52 27.94 -18.05
N THR A 92 -9.00 27.80 -16.82
CA THR A 92 -10.22 28.45 -16.36
C THR A 92 -10.04 29.97 -16.26
N ALA A 93 -8.91 30.45 -15.74
CA ALA A 93 -8.59 31.87 -15.71
C ALA A 93 -8.57 32.46 -17.14
N ARG A 94 -7.97 31.70 -18.11
CA ARG A 94 -7.99 32.08 -19.52
C ARG A 94 -9.42 32.17 -20.08
N ALA A 95 -10.26 31.17 -19.82
CA ALA A 95 -11.64 31.14 -20.31
C ALA A 95 -12.49 32.27 -19.71
N ASN A 96 -12.23 32.69 -18.48
CA ASN A 96 -12.94 33.75 -17.82
C ASN A 96 -12.51 35.18 -18.26
N SER A 97 -11.26 35.35 -18.68
CA SER A 97 -10.73 36.64 -19.14
C SER A 97 -11.25 37.04 -20.54
N GLY A 98 -11.77 36.10 -21.33
CA GLY A 98 -12.34 36.39 -22.65
C GLY A 98 -11.39 37.17 -23.55
N ALA A 99 -11.88 38.25 -24.18
CA ALA A 99 -11.10 39.10 -25.07
C ALA A 99 -9.97 39.88 -24.39
N LYS A 100 -10.01 40.06 -23.05
CA LYS A 100 -8.98 40.73 -22.26
C LYS A 100 -7.84 39.80 -21.82
N TRP A 101 -7.74 38.63 -22.44
CA TRP A 101 -6.73 37.63 -22.07
C TRP A 101 -5.30 38.12 -22.32
N GLU A 102 -4.52 38.11 -21.27
CA GLU A 102 -3.07 38.30 -21.29
C GLU A 102 -2.42 37.16 -20.50
N PRO A 103 -1.54 36.33 -21.12
CA PRO A 103 -1.00 35.13 -20.49
C PRO A 103 -0.29 35.39 -19.16
N ARG A 104 0.51 36.46 -19.08
CA ARG A 104 1.24 36.80 -17.86
C ARG A 104 0.31 37.36 -16.77
N ALA A 105 -0.73 38.09 -17.12
CA ALA A 105 -1.74 38.55 -16.17
C ALA A 105 -2.56 37.41 -15.62
N GLY A 106 -3.00 36.47 -16.48
CA GLY A 106 -3.66 35.24 -16.06
C GLY A 106 -2.80 34.38 -15.13
N LEU A 107 -1.50 34.28 -15.41
CA LEU A 107 -0.58 33.56 -14.51
C LEU A 107 -0.45 34.28 -13.16
N ARG A 108 -0.33 35.59 -13.12
CA ARG A 108 -0.27 36.38 -11.87
C ARG A 108 -1.50 36.15 -11.01
N GLN A 109 -2.68 36.03 -11.64
CA GLN A 109 -3.95 35.79 -10.96
C GLN A 109 -3.99 34.45 -10.21
N VAL A 110 -3.47 33.35 -10.82
CA VAL A 110 -3.53 32.01 -10.23
C VAL A 110 -2.26 31.59 -9.48
N ARG A 111 -1.16 32.34 -9.62
CA ARG A 111 0.16 31.97 -9.10
C ARG A 111 0.17 31.68 -7.60
N ALA A 112 -0.46 32.52 -6.81
CA ALA A 112 -0.46 32.40 -5.35
C ALA A 112 -1.19 31.09 -4.94
N ALA A 113 -2.35 30.84 -5.54
CA ALA A 113 -3.12 29.63 -5.29
C ALA A 113 -2.38 28.38 -5.73
N LEU A 114 -1.75 28.38 -6.93
CA LEU A 114 -0.99 27.24 -7.44
C LEU A 114 0.23 26.92 -6.57
N LEU A 115 1.01 27.93 -6.16
CA LEU A 115 2.19 27.72 -5.32
C LEU A 115 1.82 27.22 -3.92
N LEU A 116 0.73 27.74 -3.35
CA LEU A 116 0.26 27.29 -2.03
C LEU A 116 -0.29 25.87 -2.11
N ALA A 117 -1.07 25.53 -3.14
CA ALA A 117 -1.54 24.20 -3.40
C ALA A 117 -0.39 23.21 -3.60
N LEU A 118 0.62 23.58 -4.41
CA LEU A 118 1.82 22.76 -4.58
C LEU A 118 2.54 22.54 -3.25
N ALA A 119 2.74 23.60 -2.46
CA ALA A 119 3.45 23.50 -1.18
C ALA A 119 2.72 22.59 -0.19
N THR A 120 1.38 22.67 -0.11
CA THR A 120 0.58 21.82 0.77
C THR A 120 0.60 20.35 0.34
N SER A 121 0.52 20.07 -0.97
CA SER A 121 0.64 18.72 -1.50
C SER A 121 2.05 18.16 -1.31
N LEU A 122 3.11 18.94 -1.61
CA LEU A 122 4.49 18.53 -1.37
C LEU A 122 4.75 18.21 0.11
N LEU A 123 4.18 18.97 1.03
CA LEU A 123 4.27 18.68 2.47
C LEU A 123 3.61 17.34 2.81
N GLY A 124 2.41 17.08 2.31
CA GLY A 124 1.71 15.82 2.52
C GLY A 124 2.52 14.62 2.01
N TYR A 125 3.05 14.70 0.79
CA TYR A 125 3.89 13.62 0.22
C TYR A 125 5.25 13.50 0.89
N ALA A 126 5.85 14.61 1.33
CA ALA A 126 7.10 14.56 2.09
C ALA A 126 6.92 13.79 3.41
N LEU A 127 5.83 14.05 4.13
CA LEU A 127 5.49 13.32 5.35
C LEU A 127 5.23 11.82 5.07
N LEU A 128 4.57 11.49 3.96
CA LEU A 128 4.41 10.11 3.52
C LEU A 128 5.77 9.44 3.23
N GLY A 129 6.70 10.17 2.65
CA GLY A 129 8.06 9.69 2.35
C GLY A 129 8.92 9.43 3.59
N LEU A 130 8.55 9.95 4.78
CA LEU A 130 9.23 9.67 6.04
C LEU A 130 8.84 8.31 6.65
N VAL A 131 7.76 7.68 6.17
CA VAL A 131 7.41 6.32 6.60
C VAL A 131 8.49 5.36 6.10
N PRO A 132 9.10 4.50 6.95
CA PRO A 132 10.18 3.61 6.58
C PRO A 132 9.68 2.38 5.78
N PHE A 133 8.90 2.64 4.73
CA PHE A 133 8.40 1.64 3.80
C PHE A 133 8.81 2.01 2.36
N PRO A 134 9.68 1.22 1.71
CA PRO A 134 10.29 1.60 0.43
C PRO A 134 9.30 1.96 -0.68
N ALA A 135 8.14 1.27 -0.73
CA ALA A 135 7.13 1.58 -1.73
C ALA A 135 6.50 2.97 -1.51
N LEU A 136 6.27 3.38 -0.25
CA LEU A 136 5.74 4.72 0.08
C LEU A 136 6.75 5.82 -0.22
N GLN A 137 8.02 5.60 0.11
CA GLN A 137 9.09 6.53 -0.21
C GLN A 137 9.22 6.75 -1.71
N GLN A 138 9.10 5.67 -2.48
CA GLN A 138 9.11 5.75 -3.93
C GLN A 138 7.87 6.48 -4.48
N MET A 139 6.68 6.21 -3.93
CA MET A 139 5.45 6.93 -4.29
C MET A 139 5.55 8.42 -3.98
N ALA A 140 6.08 8.79 -2.81
CA ALA A 140 6.30 10.18 -2.43
C ALA A 140 7.26 10.89 -3.40
N CYS A 141 8.38 10.25 -3.75
CA CYS A 141 9.34 10.77 -4.74
C CYS A 141 8.68 10.96 -6.11
N PHE A 142 7.92 9.96 -6.57
CA PHE A 142 7.20 10.01 -7.84
C PHE A 142 6.19 11.18 -7.86
N ALA A 143 5.35 11.28 -6.82
CA ALA A 143 4.34 12.32 -6.72
C ALA A 143 4.95 13.72 -6.65
N MET A 144 5.90 13.93 -5.75
CA MET A 144 6.55 15.24 -5.56
C MET A 144 7.23 15.73 -6.83
N SER A 145 8.02 14.87 -7.48
CA SER A 145 8.72 15.25 -8.72
C SER A 145 7.76 15.49 -9.88
N GLY A 146 6.72 14.68 -10.01
CA GLY A 146 5.69 14.82 -11.04
C GLY A 146 4.88 16.10 -10.88
N MET A 147 4.40 16.39 -9.68
CA MET A 147 3.62 17.59 -9.39
C MET A 147 4.45 18.86 -9.56
N LEU A 148 5.71 18.85 -9.09
CA LEU A 148 6.62 19.97 -9.29
C LEU A 148 6.83 20.27 -10.78
N ALA A 149 7.12 19.23 -11.58
CA ALA A 149 7.33 19.39 -13.02
C ALA A 149 6.05 19.83 -13.75
N ALA A 150 4.89 19.28 -13.39
CA ALA A 150 3.61 19.69 -13.95
C ALA A 150 3.30 21.16 -13.61
N CYS A 151 3.49 21.56 -12.35
CA CYS A 151 3.30 22.97 -11.94
C CYS A 151 4.28 23.91 -12.69
N LEU A 152 5.55 23.55 -12.79
CA LEU A 152 6.54 24.32 -13.56
C LEU A 152 6.15 24.44 -15.04
N SER A 153 5.59 23.39 -15.64
CA SER A 153 5.09 23.45 -17.02
C SER A 153 3.94 24.45 -17.18
N VAL A 154 3.06 24.56 -16.17
CA VAL A 154 2.00 25.58 -16.15
C VAL A 154 2.58 27.00 -16.05
N PHE A 155 3.67 27.20 -15.32
CA PHE A 155 4.31 28.51 -15.19
C PHE A 155 5.06 28.97 -16.46
N TRP A 156 5.70 28.05 -17.17
CA TRP A 156 6.58 28.39 -18.26
C TRP A 156 6.02 28.03 -19.64
N LEU A 157 5.48 26.83 -19.79
CA LEU A 157 5.04 26.30 -21.08
C LEU A 157 3.67 26.84 -21.48
N LEU A 158 2.69 26.84 -20.58
CA LEU A 158 1.32 27.24 -20.91
C LEU A 158 1.22 28.73 -21.31
N PRO A 159 1.86 29.69 -20.62
CA PRO A 159 1.82 31.09 -21.05
C PRO A 159 2.46 31.33 -22.41
N ALA A 160 3.50 30.56 -22.77
CA ALA A 160 4.14 30.66 -24.07
C ALA A 160 3.25 30.15 -25.22
N LEU A 161 2.48 29.08 -24.95
CA LEU A 161 1.64 28.42 -25.94
C LEU A 161 0.22 29.04 -26.04
N LEU A 162 -0.31 29.61 -24.97
CA LEU A 162 -1.69 30.06 -24.87
C LEU A 162 -1.83 31.60 -25.00
N GLN A 163 -1.27 32.18 -26.06
CA GLN A 163 -1.30 33.62 -26.29
C GLN A 163 -2.65 34.15 -26.76
N ARG A 164 -3.49 33.32 -27.38
CA ARG A 164 -4.80 33.74 -27.91
C ARG A 164 -5.90 33.62 -26.86
N PRO A 165 -6.94 34.49 -26.90
CA PRO A 165 -8.11 34.34 -26.03
C PRO A 165 -8.79 32.97 -26.22
N ALA A 166 -9.47 32.49 -25.19
CA ALA A 166 -10.25 31.26 -25.25
C ALA A 166 -11.75 31.55 -25.30
N ARG A 167 -12.51 30.55 -25.71
CA ARG A 167 -13.96 30.56 -25.52
C ARG A 167 -14.29 30.49 -24.03
N PRO A 168 -15.34 31.20 -23.55
CA PRO A 168 -15.77 31.08 -22.16
C PRO A 168 -16.23 29.66 -21.85
N LEU A 169 -16.18 29.30 -20.56
CA LEU A 169 -16.72 28.02 -20.08
C LEU A 169 -18.18 27.84 -20.51
N SER A 170 -18.61 26.60 -20.62
CA SER A 170 -20.00 26.27 -20.94
C SER A 170 -20.97 26.98 -20.00
N PRO A 171 -21.92 27.82 -20.49
CA PRO A 171 -22.86 28.52 -19.62
C PRO A 171 -23.75 27.59 -18.79
N ALA A 172 -24.03 26.39 -19.30
CA ALA A 172 -24.77 25.38 -18.57
C ALA A 172 -23.96 24.86 -17.38
N PHE A 173 -22.66 24.58 -17.59
CA PHE A 173 -21.75 24.11 -16.54
C PHE A 173 -21.56 25.19 -15.46
N VAL A 174 -21.33 26.44 -15.84
CA VAL A 174 -21.18 27.57 -14.89
C VAL A 174 -22.46 27.80 -14.09
N ARG A 175 -23.64 27.75 -14.73
CA ARG A 175 -24.94 27.86 -14.03
C ARG A 175 -25.18 26.75 -13.03
N ALA A 176 -24.90 25.49 -13.41
CA ALA A 176 -25.01 24.34 -12.52
C ALA A 176 -24.06 24.48 -11.32
N SER A 177 -22.81 24.88 -11.56
CA SER A 177 -21.81 25.15 -10.50
C SER A 177 -22.27 26.26 -9.56
N LEU A 178 -22.82 27.37 -10.09
CA LEU A 178 -23.33 28.50 -9.30
C LEU A 178 -24.54 28.08 -8.46
N ALA A 179 -25.48 27.33 -9.04
CA ALA A 179 -26.64 26.81 -8.32
C ALA A 179 -26.23 25.90 -7.17
N MET A 180 -25.30 24.98 -7.42
CA MET A 180 -24.73 24.09 -6.39
C MET A 180 -24.01 24.88 -5.30
N GLN A 181 -23.10 25.78 -5.68
CA GLN A 181 -22.38 26.66 -4.75
C GLN A 181 -23.34 27.45 -3.88
N SER A 182 -24.35 28.13 -4.47
CA SER A 182 -25.29 28.96 -3.75
C SER A 182 -26.17 28.17 -2.79
N SER A 183 -26.58 26.96 -3.17
CA SER A 183 -27.38 26.09 -2.33
C SER A 183 -26.61 25.62 -1.10
N ILE A 184 -25.36 25.13 -1.30
CA ILE A 184 -24.49 24.67 -0.22
C ILE A 184 -24.08 25.86 0.69
N ALA A 185 -23.73 26.98 0.09
CA ALA A 185 -23.34 28.19 0.86
C ALA A 185 -24.49 28.74 1.71
N ARG A 186 -25.77 28.62 1.27
CA ARG A 186 -26.94 29.01 2.10
C ARG A 186 -27.09 28.07 3.31
N LEU A 187 -26.84 26.76 3.13
CA LEU A 187 -26.89 25.77 4.22
C LEU A 187 -25.74 26.01 5.23
N GLY A 188 -24.53 26.35 4.73
CA GLY A 188 -23.35 26.53 5.55
C GLY A 188 -23.22 27.91 6.22
N SER A 189 -24.19 28.85 6.01
CA SER A 189 -24.06 30.24 6.50
C SER A 189 -24.46 30.43 7.98
N GLY A 190 -23.69 31.24 8.74
CA GLY A 190 -23.99 31.68 10.10
C GLY A 190 -24.13 30.52 11.11
N ARG A 191 -25.03 30.69 12.09
CA ARG A 191 -25.32 29.65 13.09
C ARG A 191 -25.82 28.32 12.52
N ARG A 192 -26.48 28.35 11.36
CA ARG A 192 -26.96 27.13 10.68
C ARG A 192 -25.80 26.24 10.24
N GLY A 193 -24.70 26.82 9.76
CA GLY A 193 -23.51 26.06 9.40
C GLY A 193 -22.87 25.33 10.58
N LEU A 194 -22.83 25.96 11.75
CA LEU A 194 -22.36 25.31 12.98
C LEU A 194 -23.26 24.17 13.43
N TRP A 195 -24.58 24.36 13.37
CA TRP A 195 -25.55 23.29 13.67
C TRP A 195 -25.47 22.16 12.68
N LEU A 196 -25.27 22.44 11.39
CA LEU A 196 -25.10 21.43 10.36
C LEU A 196 -23.79 20.64 10.60
N ALA A 197 -22.69 21.31 10.90
CA ALA A 197 -21.44 20.66 11.23
C ALA A 197 -21.56 19.77 12.48
N ALA A 198 -22.22 20.27 13.53
CA ALA A 198 -22.49 19.51 14.75
C ALA A 198 -23.39 18.28 14.46
N LEU A 199 -24.44 18.44 13.63
CA LEU A 199 -25.31 17.35 13.21
C LEU A 199 -24.53 16.29 12.40
N LEU A 200 -23.68 16.72 11.45
CA LEU A 200 -22.83 15.82 10.67
C LEU A 200 -21.87 15.04 11.57
N LEU A 201 -21.26 15.68 12.56
CA LEU A 201 -20.39 15.03 13.54
C LEU A 201 -21.18 14.07 14.44
N LEU A 202 -22.40 14.43 14.84
CA LEU A 202 -23.28 13.54 15.60
C LEU A 202 -23.66 12.28 14.81
N ILE A 203 -24.00 12.44 13.52
CA ILE A 203 -24.26 11.34 12.61
C ILE A 203 -22.99 10.50 12.38
N ALA A 204 -21.83 11.13 12.34
CA ALA A 204 -20.55 10.45 12.16
C ALA A 204 -20.13 9.61 13.38
N ALA A 205 -20.54 9.97 14.59
CA ALA A 205 -20.09 9.36 15.84
C ALA A 205 -20.31 7.83 15.88
N PRO A 206 -21.49 7.28 15.53
CA PRO A 206 -21.68 5.82 15.49
C PRO A 206 -20.78 5.12 14.45
N GLY A 207 -20.48 5.78 13.33
CA GLY A 207 -19.56 5.26 12.33
C GLY A 207 -18.13 5.13 12.89
N TRP A 208 -17.68 6.13 13.66
CA TRP A 208 -16.37 6.04 14.33
C TRP A 208 -16.31 4.92 15.37
N TRP A 209 -17.39 4.66 16.07
CA TRP A 209 -17.47 3.56 17.05
C TRP A 209 -17.35 2.19 16.40
N GLN A 210 -17.78 2.06 15.15
CA GLN A 210 -17.72 0.82 14.38
C GLN A 210 -16.36 0.60 13.70
N LEU A 211 -15.45 1.58 13.75
CA LEU A 211 -14.13 1.46 13.13
C LEU A 211 -13.34 0.31 13.76
N ARG A 212 -12.85 -0.57 12.92
CA ARG A 212 -11.93 -1.65 13.28
C ARG A 212 -10.64 -1.46 12.52
N HIS A 213 -9.54 -1.89 13.12
CA HIS A 213 -8.25 -1.94 12.44
C HIS A 213 -7.96 -3.38 12.09
N ASP A 214 -7.46 -3.60 10.89
CA ASP A 214 -6.98 -4.91 10.48
C ASP A 214 -5.72 -4.72 9.65
N ASP A 215 -4.62 -5.25 10.17
CA ASP A 215 -3.30 -5.17 9.57
C ASP A 215 -2.88 -6.52 8.96
N ASP A 216 -3.80 -7.47 8.84
CA ASP A 216 -3.51 -8.77 8.26
C ASP A 216 -3.09 -8.63 6.79
N VAL A 217 -1.88 -9.10 6.50
CA VAL A 217 -1.32 -9.07 5.15
C VAL A 217 -2.15 -9.86 4.15
N HIS A 218 -2.87 -10.90 4.59
CA HIS A 218 -3.74 -11.69 3.73
C HIS A 218 -4.90 -10.88 3.14
N LEU A 219 -5.34 -9.82 3.83
CA LEU A 219 -6.36 -8.89 3.33
C LEU A 219 -5.85 -8.00 2.19
N LEU A 220 -4.54 -7.94 1.97
CA LEU A 220 -3.92 -7.12 0.91
C LEU A 220 -3.74 -7.87 -0.39
N ILE A 221 -3.81 -9.18 -0.33
CA ILE A 221 -3.62 -10.09 -1.46
C ILE A 221 -4.92 -10.87 -1.62
N ALA A 222 -5.61 -10.68 -2.72
CA ALA A 222 -6.73 -11.52 -3.11
C ALA A 222 -6.25 -12.50 -4.18
N PRO A 223 -5.79 -13.70 -3.80
CA PRO A 223 -5.38 -14.69 -4.78
C PRO A 223 -6.59 -15.15 -5.58
N PRO A 224 -6.42 -15.53 -6.85
CA PRO A 224 -7.49 -16.12 -7.63
C PRO A 224 -8.00 -17.39 -6.97
N PRO A 225 -9.32 -17.58 -6.80
CA PRO A 225 -9.88 -18.75 -6.15
C PRO A 225 -9.42 -20.09 -6.76
N ALA A 226 -9.11 -20.08 -8.06
CA ALA A 226 -8.60 -21.26 -8.76
C ALA A 226 -7.18 -21.65 -8.30
N LEU A 227 -6.31 -20.68 -7.99
CA LEU A 227 -4.97 -20.94 -7.47
C LEU A 227 -5.02 -21.44 -6.03
N ASP A 228 -5.91 -20.87 -5.21
CA ASP A 228 -6.12 -21.32 -3.83
C ASP A 228 -6.64 -22.75 -3.78
N ALA A 229 -7.63 -23.08 -4.64
CA ALA A 229 -8.16 -24.45 -4.73
C ALA A 229 -7.08 -25.46 -5.15
N GLN A 230 -6.27 -25.11 -6.15
CA GLN A 230 -5.15 -25.96 -6.59
C GLN A 230 -4.09 -26.13 -5.49
N GLU A 231 -3.81 -25.07 -4.74
CA GLU A 231 -2.85 -25.13 -3.64
C GLU A 231 -3.37 -26.02 -2.51
N LEU A 232 -4.64 -25.91 -2.14
CA LEU A 232 -5.27 -26.77 -1.15
C LEU A 232 -5.25 -28.26 -1.58
N GLU A 233 -5.53 -28.53 -2.84
CA GLU A 233 -5.47 -29.89 -3.40
C GLU A 233 -4.04 -30.46 -3.33
N ILE A 234 -3.03 -29.70 -3.76
CA ILE A 234 -1.64 -30.12 -3.69
C ILE A 234 -1.20 -30.34 -2.24
N ARG A 235 -1.58 -29.45 -1.32
CA ARG A 235 -1.27 -29.61 0.11
C ARG A 235 -1.91 -30.86 0.70
N SER A 236 -3.16 -31.14 0.34
CA SER A 236 -3.85 -32.36 0.82
C SER A 236 -3.17 -33.66 0.37
N VAL A 237 -2.59 -33.68 -0.85
CA VAL A 237 -1.88 -34.85 -1.39
C VAL A 237 -0.45 -34.93 -0.88
N THR A 238 0.25 -33.80 -0.76
CA THR A 238 1.68 -33.79 -0.42
C THR A 238 1.97 -33.69 1.07
N GLY A 239 0.98 -33.25 1.87
CA GLY A 239 1.18 -32.93 3.29
C GLY A 239 2.10 -31.72 3.54
N LEU A 240 2.55 -31.04 2.49
CA LEU A 240 3.44 -29.90 2.63
C LEU A 240 2.72 -28.72 3.30
N GLY A 241 3.32 -28.17 4.34
CA GLY A 241 2.85 -26.97 5.01
C GLY A 241 2.97 -25.71 4.15
N ASN A 242 2.47 -24.60 4.68
CA ASN A 242 2.40 -23.31 3.97
C ASN A 242 3.76 -22.66 3.65
N GLY A 243 4.91 -23.26 3.94
CA GLY A 243 6.24 -22.70 3.63
C GLY A 243 6.52 -21.27 4.14
N SER A 244 5.48 -20.56 4.63
CA SER A 244 5.58 -19.23 5.21
C SER A 244 5.92 -19.24 6.70
N GLN A 245 5.79 -20.42 7.34
CA GLN A 245 6.08 -20.66 8.73
C GLN A 245 7.16 -21.75 8.81
N PHE A 246 8.22 -21.49 9.57
CA PHE A 246 9.31 -22.42 9.78
C PHE A 246 10.03 -22.11 11.09
N PHE A 247 10.69 -23.11 11.65
CA PHE A 247 11.61 -22.90 12.75
C PHE A 247 13.00 -22.59 12.21
N LEU A 248 13.59 -21.54 12.74
CA LEU A 248 14.99 -21.21 12.57
C LEU A 248 15.73 -21.72 13.81
N VAL A 249 16.65 -22.67 13.59
CA VAL A 249 17.49 -23.24 14.63
C VAL A 249 18.91 -22.72 14.46
N GLN A 250 19.46 -22.07 15.50
CA GLN A 250 20.78 -21.44 15.47
C GLN A 250 21.67 -22.03 16.55
N GLY A 251 22.98 -22.18 16.26
CA GLY A 251 23.99 -22.66 17.20
C GLY A 251 25.37 -22.09 16.87
N ASP A 252 26.26 -22.08 17.85
CA ASP A 252 27.64 -21.58 17.69
C ASP A 252 28.49 -22.55 16.84
N SER A 253 28.09 -23.80 16.76
CA SER A 253 28.72 -24.86 15.96
C SER A 253 27.66 -25.67 15.18
N ILE A 254 28.12 -26.42 14.19
CA ILE A 254 27.27 -27.37 13.43
C ILE A 254 26.65 -28.38 14.40
N GLU A 255 27.42 -28.92 15.33
CA GLU A 255 26.97 -29.89 16.31
C GLU A 255 25.87 -29.31 17.19
N GLN A 256 26.09 -28.16 17.79
CA GLN A 256 25.12 -27.50 18.64
C GLN A 256 23.81 -27.15 17.89
N THR A 257 23.92 -26.80 16.59
CA THR A 257 22.72 -26.55 15.77
C THR A 257 21.90 -27.82 15.62
N LEU A 258 22.54 -28.96 15.35
CA LEU A 258 21.87 -30.25 15.23
C LEU A 258 21.27 -30.73 16.58
N GLU A 259 21.99 -30.56 17.69
CA GLU A 259 21.47 -30.88 19.04
C GLU A 259 20.21 -30.06 19.39
N ARG A 260 20.21 -28.76 19.05
CA ARG A 260 19.04 -27.89 19.24
C ARG A 260 17.87 -28.29 18.34
N GLU A 261 18.17 -28.70 17.11
CA GLU A 261 17.17 -29.20 16.17
C GLU A 261 16.57 -30.52 16.69
N GLU A 262 17.36 -31.42 17.21
CA GLU A 262 16.89 -32.66 17.84
C GLU A 262 15.98 -32.40 19.06
N ALA A 263 16.32 -31.40 19.88
CA ALA A 263 15.49 -31.01 21.00
C ALA A 263 14.12 -30.46 20.54
N LEU A 264 14.09 -29.70 19.44
CA LEU A 264 12.86 -29.25 18.81
C LEU A 264 12.07 -30.45 18.26
N GLU A 265 12.72 -31.34 17.50
CA GLU A 265 12.09 -32.52 16.91
C GLU A 265 11.40 -33.42 17.93
N GLN A 266 11.97 -33.55 19.14
CA GLN A 266 11.32 -34.29 20.22
C GLN A 266 9.98 -33.69 20.63
N ARG A 267 9.84 -32.36 20.62
CA ARG A 267 8.57 -31.69 20.91
C ARG A 267 7.60 -31.83 19.75
N LEU A 268 8.09 -31.70 18.50
CA LEU A 268 7.28 -31.89 17.29
C LEU A 268 6.77 -33.33 17.19
N GLN A 269 7.58 -34.32 17.58
CA GLN A 269 7.16 -35.72 17.64
C GLN A 269 5.96 -35.95 18.57
N LYS A 270 5.91 -35.28 19.72
CA LYS A 270 4.75 -35.32 20.60
C LYS A 270 3.51 -34.73 19.94
N MET A 271 3.67 -33.60 19.25
CA MET A 271 2.56 -32.97 18.52
C MET A 271 2.01 -33.88 17.40
N VAL A 272 2.87 -34.64 16.74
CA VAL A 272 2.43 -35.66 15.76
C VAL A 272 1.66 -36.79 16.45
N GLN A 273 2.17 -37.29 17.59
CA GLN A 273 1.49 -38.33 18.37
C GLN A 273 0.12 -37.89 18.90
N ASP A 274 0.00 -36.61 19.26
CA ASP A 274 -1.25 -36.00 19.72
C ASP A 274 -2.19 -35.61 18.55
N GLY A 275 -1.81 -35.90 17.29
CA GLY A 275 -2.61 -35.59 16.10
C GLY A 275 -2.71 -34.11 15.75
N GLN A 276 -1.86 -33.26 16.34
CA GLN A 276 -1.87 -31.82 16.12
C GLN A 276 -1.17 -31.40 14.84
N MET A 277 -0.30 -32.25 14.27
CA MET A 277 0.40 -32.01 13.00
C MET A 277 0.69 -33.32 12.28
N HIS A 278 0.94 -33.26 10.98
CA HIS A 278 1.25 -34.46 10.18
C HIS A 278 2.72 -34.89 10.29
N GLY A 279 3.64 -33.93 10.44
CA GLY A 279 5.07 -34.19 10.51
C GLY A 279 5.90 -32.91 10.39
N TRP A 280 7.19 -33.09 10.14
CA TRP A 280 8.12 -32.00 9.86
C TRP A 280 9.24 -32.48 8.93
N ILE A 281 9.93 -31.53 8.32
CA ILE A 281 11.15 -31.79 7.56
C ILE A 281 12.28 -31.02 8.22
N GLY A 282 13.30 -31.74 8.68
CA GLY A 282 14.49 -31.18 9.31
C GLY A 282 15.74 -31.97 8.91
N LEU A 283 16.91 -31.42 9.18
CA LEU A 283 18.21 -32.05 8.87
C LEU A 283 18.60 -33.09 9.92
N ALA A 284 18.27 -32.85 11.20
CA ALA A 284 18.64 -33.76 12.29
C ALA A 284 18.00 -35.15 12.15
N GLY A 285 16.83 -35.24 11.50
CA GLY A 285 16.20 -36.51 11.14
C GLY A 285 16.99 -37.28 10.07
N MET A 286 17.79 -36.61 9.23
CA MET A 286 18.61 -37.24 8.17
C MET A 286 20.06 -37.43 8.62
N VAL A 287 20.64 -36.43 9.28
CA VAL A 287 22.00 -36.48 9.81
C VAL A 287 21.95 -35.96 11.26
N PRO A 288 21.75 -36.82 12.24
CA PRO A 288 21.74 -36.45 13.65
C PRO A 288 23.06 -35.83 14.11
N SER A 289 23.07 -35.24 15.29
CA SER A 289 24.27 -34.77 15.98
C SER A 289 25.29 -35.91 16.12
N GLN A 290 26.58 -35.59 16.19
CA GLN A 290 27.65 -36.58 16.41
C GLN A 290 27.40 -37.39 17.67
N GLN A 291 26.94 -36.73 18.73
CA GLN A 291 26.60 -37.36 19.99
C GLN A 291 25.49 -38.43 19.80
N ARG A 292 24.42 -38.08 19.11
CA ARG A 292 23.30 -39.01 18.83
C ARG A 292 23.72 -40.13 17.90
N GLN A 293 24.54 -39.85 16.88
CA GLN A 293 25.09 -40.88 16.00
C GLN A 293 25.98 -41.85 16.75
N GLN A 294 26.86 -41.41 17.67
CA GLN A 294 27.67 -42.25 18.51
C GLN A 294 26.84 -43.14 19.42
N ALA A 295 25.78 -42.59 20.05
CA ALA A 295 24.86 -43.34 20.86
C ALA A 295 24.16 -44.45 20.01
N ASN A 296 23.68 -44.11 18.81
CA ASN A 296 23.05 -45.08 17.91
C ASN A 296 24.05 -46.17 17.46
N LEU A 297 25.30 -45.82 17.15
CA LEU A 297 26.35 -46.76 16.80
C LEU A 297 26.67 -47.70 17.97
N ALA A 298 26.73 -47.20 19.21
CA ALA A 298 26.92 -48.02 20.39
C ALA A 298 25.79 -49.04 20.61
N LEU A 299 24.56 -48.68 20.31
CA LEU A 299 23.42 -49.61 20.34
C LEU A 299 23.47 -50.66 19.26
N LEU A 300 24.04 -50.34 18.09
CA LEU A 300 24.19 -51.27 16.97
C LEU A 300 25.45 -52.14 17.08
N ALA A 301 26.46 -51.73 17.84
CA ALA A 301 27.73 -52.45 17.96
C ALA A 301 27.61 -53.93 18.32
N PRO A 302 26.75 -54.35 19.30
CA PRO A 302 26.56 -55.78 19.63
C PRO A 302 25.99 -56.63 18.49
N TRP A 303 25.17 -56.00 17.61
CA TRP A 303 24.58 -56.65 16.45
C TRP A 303 25.56 -56.75 15.28
N MET A 304 26.42 -55.75 15.12
CA MET A 304 27.44 -55.69 14.05
C MET A 304 28.65 -56.53 14.39
N SER A 305 28.86 -56.93 15.66
CA SER A 305 29.92 -57.84 16.05
C SER A 305 29.64 -59.32 15.63
N ASP A 306 28.38 -59.65 15.31
CA ASP A 306 27.98 -60.95 14.75
C ASP A 306 27.32 -60.76 13.36
N PRO A 307 28.10 -60.72 12.26
CA PRO A 307 27.59 -60.53 10.92
C PRO A 307 26.63 -61.64 10.45
N ALA A 308 26.76 -62.86 10.97
CA ALA A 308 25.85 -63.95 10.62
C ALA A 308 24.45 -63.73 11.17
N ARG A 309 24.37 -63.28 12.43
CA ARG A 309 23.11 -62.91 13.08
C ARG A 309 22.44 -61.73 12.40
N MET A 310 23.21 -60.72 12.05
CA MET A 310 22.68 -59.52 11.33
C MET A 310 22.18 -59.90 9.94
N ARG A 311 22.91 -60.75 9.20
CA ARG A 311 22.49 -61.29 7.89
C ARG A 311 21.16 -62.03 8.01
N LYS A 312 21.02 -62.89 9.02
CA LYS A 312 19.79 -63.61 9.25
C LYS A 312 18.63 -62.66 9.55
N LEU A 313 18.82 -61.67 10.44
CA LEU A 313 17.82 -60.68 10.79
C LEU A 313 17.33 -59.90 9.56
N LEU A 314 18.25 -59.46 8.70
CA LEU A 314 17.91 -58.72 7.49
C LEU A 314 17.24 -59.61 6.42
N ALA A 315 17.65 -60.89 6.32
CA ALA A 315 17.01 -61.85 5.46
C ALA A 315 15.58 -62.17 5.89
N ASP A 316 15.37 -62.36 7.20
CA ASP A 316 14.05 -62.56 7.79
C ASP A 316 13.15 -61.30 7.59
N GLY A 317 13.74 -60.11 7.50
CA GLY A 317 13.08 -58.85 7.11
C GLY A 317 12.81 -58.69 5.60
N GLY A 318 13.13 -59.73 4.79
CA GLY A 318 12.82 -59.75 3.35
C GLY A 318 13.85 -59.07 2.44
N PHE A 319 15.04 -58.70 2.94
CA PHE A 319 16.10 -58.13 2.11
C PHE A 319 16.82 -59.20 1.31
N ARG A 320 17.19 -58.88 0.06
CA ARG A 320 17.95 -59.79 -0.82
C ARG A 320 19.39 -59.94 -0.34
N SER A 321 19.97 -61.15 -0.44
CA SER A 321 21.32 -61.46 0.05
C SER A 321 22.40 -60.50 -0.50
N ASN A 322 22.33 -60.16 -1.80
CA ASN A 322 23.28 -59.27 -2.43
C ASN A 322 23.20 -57.82 -1.84
N VAL A 323 22.01 -57.36 -1.44
CA VAL A 323 21.82 -56.06 -0.79
C VAL A 323 22.37 -56.10 0.63
N ILE A 324 22.13 -57.19 1.35
CA ILE A 324 22.65 -57.39 2.72
C ILE A 324 24.16 -57.39 2.71
N ASP A 325 24.79 -58.16 1.80
CA ASP A 325 26.25 -58.26 1.69
C ASP A 325 26.88 -56.90 1.32
N ALA A 326 26.30 -56.20 0.35
CA ALA A 326 26.74 -54.86 -0.02
C ALA A 326 26.61 -53.88 1.16
N TRP A 327 25.52 -53.95 1.92
CA TRP A 327 25.29 -53.09 3.07
C TRP A 327 26.28 -53.35 4.21
N LEU A 328 26.50 -54.64 4.54
CA LEU A 328 27.48 -55.05 5.56
C LEU A 328 28.91 -54.64 5.18
N ALA A 329 29.27 -54.78 3.91
CA ALA A 329 30.58 -54.37 3.40
C ALA A 329 30.77 -52.85 3.39
N ALA A 330 29.68 -52.10 3.17
CA ALA A 330 29.69 -50.63 3.12
C ALA A 330 29.57 -49.96 4.50
N TRP A 331 29.32 -50.77 5.58
CA TRP A 331 29.08 -50.20 6.92
C TRP A 331 30.30 -49.43 7.43
N PRO A 332 30.18 -48.08 7.63
CA PRO A 332 31.35 -47.25 7.93
C PRO A 332 31.80 -47.35 9.40
N GLY A 333 30.92 -47.76 10.31
CA GLY A 333 31.20 -47.88 11.75
C GLY A 333 31.56 -46.58 12.44
N LYS A 334 31.32 -45.43 11.82
CA LYS A 334 31.67 -44.08 12.31
C LYS A 334 30.62 -43.07 11.93
N PRO A 335 30.50 -41.96 12.69
CA PRO A 335 29.58 -40.86 12.40
C PRO A 335 29.81 -40.24 11.03
N ILE A 336 28.73 -39.74 10.44
CA ILE A 336 28.73 -39.00 9.17
C ILE A 336 28.73 -37.52 9.49
N GLU A 337 29.67 -36.79 8.89
CA GLU A 337 29.70 -35.33 9.00
C GLU A 337 28.67 -34.69 8.08
N LEU A 338 27.93 -33.70 8.59
CA LEU A 338 26.94 -32.95 7.82
C LEU A 338 27.51 -32.35 6.53
N ALA A 339 28.72 -31.75 6.60
CA ALA A 339 29.38 -31.15 5.45
C ALA A 339 29.68 -32.16 4.32
N ARG A 340 29.99 -33.41 4.70
CA ARG A 340 30.19 -34.51 3.74
C ARG A 340 28.87 -35.01 3.16
N TRP A 341 27.84 -35.14 3.99
CA TRP A 341 26.51 -35.57 3.56
C TRP A 341 25.87 -34.59 2.59
N LEU A 342 25.97 -33.27 2.84
CA LEU A 342 25.45 -32.24 1.96
C LEU A 342 26.01 -32.27 0.53
N LYS A 343 27.16 -32.92 0.30
CA LYS A 343 27.75 -33.09 -1.03
C LYS A 343 27.17 -34.27 -1.78
N GLN A 344 26.47 -35.19 -1.11
CA GLN A 344 25.88 -36.36 -1.73
C GLN A 344 24.64 -36.02 -2.57
N PRO A 345 24.35 -36.79 -3.62
CA PRO A 345 23.13 -36.58 -4.42
C PRO A 345 21.84 -36.69 -3.60
N LEU A 346 21.80 -37.55 -2.59
CA LEU A 346 20.66 -37.76 -1.71
C LEU A 346 20.32 -36.50 -0.87
N ALA A 347 21.30 -35.65 -0.60
CA ALA A 347 21.11 -34.39 0.15
C ALA A 347 20.47 -33.28 -0.69
N THR A 348 20.40 -33.43 -2.02
CA THR A 348 19.94 -32.38 -2.95
C THR A 348 18.57 -31.79 -2.56
N PRO A 349 17.54 -32.59 -2.22
CA PRO A 349 16.23 -32.06 -1.81
C PRO A 349 16.26 -31.29 -0.48
N PHE A 350 17.25 -31.54 0.37
CA PHE A 350 17.31 -31.02 1.75
C PHE A 350 18.36 -29.91 1.95
N ARG A 351 19.20 -29.63 0.92
CA ARG A 351 20.26 -28.62 1.03
C ARG A 351 19.75 -27.24 1.42
N HIS A 352 18.54 -26.90 1.00
CA HIS A 352 17.93 -25.62 1.31
C HIS A 352 17.58 -25.43 2.79
N LEU A 353 17.55 -26.53 3.57
CA LEU A 353 17.33 -26.48 5.01
C LEU A 353 18.59 -26.04 5.78
N TRP A 354 19.77 -26.15 5.18
CA TRP A 354 21.02 -25.73 5.78
C TRP A 354 21.40 -24.34 5.31
N MET A 355 21.33 -23.36 6.18
CA MET A 355 21.69 -21.96 5.87
C MET A 355 23.20 -21.72 5.95
N GLY A 356 23.95 -22.65 6.52
CA GLY A 356 25.40 -22.50 6.69
C GLY A 356 25.79 -21.56 7.82
N ARG A 357 26.99 -20.96 7.68
CA ARG A 357 27.52 -20.01 8.64
C ARG A 357 26.95 -18.60 8.39
N ASN A 358 26.47 -17.96 9.42
CA ASN A 358 25.99 -16.60 9.43
C ASN A 358 26.74 -15.77 10.52
N PRO A 359 26.52 -14.47 10.66
CA PRO A 359 27.17 -13.64 11.70
C PRO A 359 26.91 -14.11 13.14
N HIS A 360 25.86 -14.92 13.37
CA HIS A 360 25.45 -15.41 14.68
C HIS A 360 25.74 -16.92 14.88
N GLY A 361 26.62 -17.52 14.05
CA GLY A 361 26.95 -18.94 14.11
C GLY A 361 26.46 -19.73 12.90
N TYR A 362 25.88 -20.90 13.13
CA TYR A 362 25.31 -21.77 12.10
C TYR A 362 23.79 -21.83 12.25
N ALA A 363 23.08 -22.05 11.15
CA ALA A 363 21.64 -22.14 11.19
C ALA A 363 21.09 -23.24 10.26
N SER A 364 19.98 -23.83 10.72
CA SER A 364 19.13 -24.75 9.96
C SER A 364 17.68 -24.34 10.00
N LEU A 365 16.90 -24.86 9.06
CA LEU A 365 15.46 -24.66 8.97
C LEU A 365 14.73 -25.97 9.22
N VAL A 366 13.67 -25.92 10.04
CA VAL A 366 12.73 -27.02 10.23
C VAL A 366 11.36 -26.59 9.75
N LEU A 367 10.79 -27.35 8.82
CA LEU A 367 9.52 -27.04 8.16
C LEU A 367 8.41 -27.89 8.76
N PRO A 368 7.44 -27.32 9.49
CA PRO A 368 6.27 -28.07 9.97
C PRO A 368 5.35 -28.46 8.81
N GLN A 369 4.66 -29.58 8.94
CA GLN A 369 3.74 -30.09 7.93
C GLN A 369 2.35 -30.33 8.52
N GLY A 370 1.32 -29.87 7.78
CA GLY A 370 -0.08 -30.13 8.12
C GLY A 370 -0.56 -29.44 9.39
N GLN A 371 0.04 -28.28 9.73
CA GLN A 371 -0.40 -27.47 10.85
C GLN A 371 -0.66 -26.04 10.37
N ASP A 372 -1.90 -25.59 10.52
CA ASP A 372 -2.35 -24.23 10.17
C ASP A 372 -2.40 -23.29 11.40
N ASP A 373 -2.49 -23.84 12.62
CA ASP A 373 -2.49 -23.05 13.85
C ASP A 373 -1.05 -22.78 14.33
N VAL A 374 -0.72 -21.50 14.47
CA VAL A 374 0.61 -21.02 14.87
C VAL A 374 0.84 -21.14 16.38
N ALA A 375 -0.21 -21.16 17.19
CA ALA A 375 -0.09 -21.14 18.64
C ALA A 375 0.62 -22.40 19.19
N PRO A 376 0.29 -23.63 18.76
CA PRO A 376 1.04 -24.83 19.15
C PRO A 376 2.50 -24.82 18.69
N LEU A 377 2.76 -24.34 17.45
CA LEU A 377 4.12 -24.22 16.92
C LEU A 377 4.97 -23.23 17.75
N ARG A 378 4.38 -22.11 18.15
CA ARG A 378 5.04 -21.14 19.02
C ARG A 378 5.34 -21.70 20.41
N ALA A 379 4.41 -22.50 20.94
CA ALA A 379 4.62 -23.19 22.21
C ALA A 379 5.76 -24.24 22.11
N ALA A 380 5.89 -24.95 20.98
CA ALA A 380 6.96 -25.89 20.75
C ALA A 380 8.36 -25.25 20.74
N ALA A 381 8.49 -24.04 20.25
CA ALA A 381 9.76 -23.29 20.24
C ALA A 381 10.07 -22.62 21.59
N LYS A 382 9.09 -22.44 22.45
CA LYS A 382 9.25 -21.73 23.72
C LYS A 382 10.28 -22.45 24.61
N ASP A 383 11.13 -21.66 25.26
CA ASP A 383 12.18 -22.13 26.20
C ASP A 383 13.25 -23.06 25.57
N LEU A 384 13.33 -23.15 24.23
CA LEU A 384 14.44 -23.79 23.53
C LEU A 384 15.49 -22.75 23.12
N PRO A 385 16.73 -22.83 23.64
CA PRO A 385 17.77 -21.87 23.30
C PRO A 385 18.13 -21.96 21.83
N GLY A 386 18.16 -20.83 21.12
CA GLY A 386 18.50 -20.76 19.70
C GLY A 386 17.44 -21.29 18.74
N VAL A 387 16.24 -21.63 19.20
CA VAL A 387 15.11 -22.03 18.38
C VAL A 387 14.08 -20.91 18.34
N GLN A 388 13.74 -20.45 17.13
CA GLN A 388 12.74 -19.40 16.92
C GLN A 388 11.74 -19.83 15.83
N LEU A 389 10.46 -19.70 16.12
CA LEU A 389 9.44 -19.78 15.08
C LEU A 389 9.43 -18.49 14.26
N VAL A 390 9.67 -18.60 12.98
CA VAL A 390 9.53 -17.51 12.00
C VAL A 390 8.17 -17.64 11.33
N ASP A 391 7.31 -16.69 11.57
CA ASP A 391 6.02 -16.53 10.93
C ASP A 391 6.08 -15.28 10.05
N LYS A 392 6.32 -15.46 8.76
CA LYS A 392 6.45 -14.36 7.79
C LYS A 392 5.18 -13.52 7.68
N PRO A 393 3.97 -14.09 7.53
CA PRO A 393 2.73 -13.32 7.50
C PRO A 393 2.54 -12.46 8.74
N ALA A 394 2.68 -13.02 9.94
CA ALA A 394 2.55 -12.28 11.19
C ALA A 394 3.59 -11.16 11.32
N SER A 395 4.84 -11.42 10.89
CA SER A 395 5.91 -10.40 10.90
C SER A 395 5.58 -9.23 9.97
N VAL A 396 5.07 -9.53 8.76
CA VAL A 396 4.66 -8.49 7.80
C VAL A 396 3.44 -7.74 8.33
N SER A 397 2.43 -8.43 8.87
CA SER A 397 1.24 -7.80 9.47
C SER A 397 1.62 -6.86 10.63
N THR A 398 2.58 -7.24 11.47
CA THR A 398 3.11 -6.38 12.54
C THR A 398 3.75 -5.11 11.97
N LEU A 399 4.54 -5.22 10.89
CA LEU A 399 5.13 -4.07 10.21
C LEU A 399 4.05 -3.16 9.61
N PHE A 400 3.00 -3.71 9.00
CA PHE A 400 1.88 -2.92 8.47
C PHE A 400 1.17 -2.16 9.59
N GLY A 401 0.96 -2.78 10.75
CA GLY A 401 0.42 -2.13 11.93
C GLY A 401 1.28 -0.95 12.42
N LEU A 402 2.60 -1.12 12.46
CA LEU A 402 3.53 -0.03 12.77
C LEU A 402 3.46 1.10 11.75
N TYR A 403 3.47 0.78 10.47
CA TYR A 403 3.40 1.79 9.40
C TYR A 403 2.05 2.51 9.38
N ARG A 404 0.96 1.81 9.68
CA ARG A 404 -0.36 2.42 9.88
C ARG A 404 -0.32 3.42 11.05
N GLY A 405 0.30 3.04 12.17
CA GLY A 405 0.50 3.94 13.31
C GLY A 405 1.29 5.21 12.91
N TYR A 406 2.38 5.06 12.17
CA TYR A 406 3.14 6.20 11.65
C TYR A 406 2.30 7.06 10.69
N ALA A 407 1.58 6.45 9.75
CA ALA A 407 0.75 7.18 8.80
C ALA A 407 -0.37 7.98 9.49
N SER A 408 -1.01 7.43 10.52
CA SER A 408 -2.02 8.15 11.31
C SER A 408 -1.42 9.34 12.08
N LEU A 409 -0.23 9.16 12.68
CA LEU A 409 0.49 10.24 13.35
C LEU A 409 0.90 11.36 12.38
N TRP A 410 1.41 10.99 11.19
CA TRP A 410 1.79 11.95 10.16
C TRP A 410 0.59 12.70 9.57
N LEU A 411 -0.58 12.05 9.45
CA LEU A 411 -1.81 12.74 9.07
C LEU A 411 -2.20 13.82 10.10
N LEU A 412 -2.14 13.48 11.38
CA LEU A 412 -2.38 14.45 12.45
C LEU A 412 -1.35 15.58 12.41
N ALA A 413 -0.07 15.25 12.24
CA ALA A 413 1.01 16.23 12.11
C ALA A 413 0.80 17.14 10.89
N ALA A 414 0.37 16.59 9.75
CA ALA A 414 0.05 17.39 8.55
C ALA A 414 -1.09 18.38 8.80
N LEU A 415 -2.19 17.93 9.44
CA LEU A 415 -3.30 18.80 9.84
C LEU A 415 -2.82 19.95 10.75
N LEU A 416 -1.97 19.64 11.74
CA LEU A 416 -1.41 20.61 12.66
C LEU A 416 -0.41 21.57 12.00
N LEU A 417 0.40 21.08 11.04
CA LEU A 417 1.39 21.91 10.32
C LEU A 417 0.75 22.81 9.27
N LEU A 418 -0.32 22.38 8.61
CA LEU A 418 -1.02 23.20 7.62
C LEU A 418 -1.74 24.38 8.25
N LEU A 419 -2.23 24.24 9.48
CA LEU A 419 -2.94 25.34 10.18
C LEU A 419 -2.06 26.59 10.36
N PRO A 420 -0.83 26.54 10.90
CA PRO A 420 0.05 27.71 10.99
C PRO A 420 0.50 28.25 9.62
N VAL A 421 0.68 27.39 8.61
CA VAL A 421 0.98 27.85 7.24
C VAL A 421 -0.14 28.73 6.70
N PHE A 422 -1.39 28.28 6.84
CA PHE A 422 -2.53 29.09 6.44
C PHE A 422 -2.77 30.29 7.38
N ALA A 423 -2.50 30.17 8.68
CA ALA A 423 -2.62 31.26 9.64
C ALA A 423 -1.63 32.40 9.35
N TRP A 424 -0.40 32.04 8.94
CA TRP A 424 0.60 33.01 8.49
C TRP A 424 0.13 33.77 7.23
N ARG A 425 -0.52 33.07 6.28
CA ARG A 425 -0.96 33.64 5.00
C ARG A 425 -2.26 34.42 5.11
N TYR A 426 -3.24 33.92 5.87
CA TYR A 426 -4.63 34.44 5.89
C TYR A 426 -5.09 34.98 7.25
N GLY A 427 -4.29 34.78 8.29
CA GLY A 427 -4.73 34.98 9.67
C GLY A 427 -5.53 33.78 10.22
N ILE A 428 -5.51 33.61 11.56
CA ILE A 428 -6.02 32.39 12.24
C ILE A 428 -7.50 32.10 11.96
N ARG A 429 -8.35 33.13 11.90
CA ARG A 429 -9.80 32.97 11.64
C ARG A 429 -10.09 32.45 10.22
N GLN A 430 -9.35 32.90 9.23
CA GLN A 430 -9.52 32.45 7.86
C GLN A 430 -8.84 31.08 7.66
N ALA A 431 -7.69 30.86 8.28
CA ALA A 431 -7.02 29.57 8.27
C ALA A 431 -7.91 28.44 8.81
N SER A 432 -8.59 28.66 9.92
CA SER A 432 -9.53 27.65 10.46
C SER A 432 -10.70 27.37 9.52
N ARG A 433 -11.16 28.36 8.73
CA ARG A 433 -12.20 28.15 7.72
C ARG A 433 -11.72 27.37 6.51
N VAL A 434 -10.51 27.68 6.03
CA VAL A 434 -9.87 26.95 4.91
C VAL A 434 -9.60 25.50 5.31
N MET A 435 -9.23 25.24 6.57
CA MET A 435 -8.95 23.89 7.07
C MET A 435 -10.20 23.10 7.48
N ALA A 436 -11.32 23.75 7.77
CA ALA A 436 -12.54 23.08 8.21
C ALA A 436 -13.08 22.04 7.19
N PRO A 437 -13.21 22.32 5.87
CA PRO A 437 -13.67 21.34 4.90
C PRO A 437 -12.77 20.10 4.80
N PRO A 438 -11.43 20.20 4.66
CA PRO A 438 -10.56 19.03 4.67
C PRO A 438 -10.66 18.22 5.96
N ALA A 439 -10.65 18.88 7.13
CA ALA A 439 -10.74 18.20 8.42
C ALA A 439 -12.08 17.48 8.61
N LEU A 440 -13.20 18.15 8.30
CA LEU A 440 -14.53 17.52 8.33
C LEU A 440 -14.67 16.42 7.28
N GLY A 441 -14.12 16.61 6.09
CA GLY A 441 -14.12 15.61 5.03
C GLY A 441 -13.44 14.32 5.47
N ILE A 442 -12.26 14.42 6.11
CA ILE A 442 -11.55 13.27 6.69
C ILE A 442 -12.39 12.62 7.79
N ALA A 443 -12.96 13.41 8.71
CA ALA A 443 -13.78 12.89 9.79
C ALA A 443 -15.01 12.12 9.26
N LEU A 444 -15.71 12.68 8.26
CA LEU A 444 -16.85 12.03 7.61
C LEU A 444 -16.45 10.79 6.81
N THR A 445 -15.28 10.81 6.17
CA THR A 445 -14.75 9.64 5.44
C THR A 445 -14.47 8.49 6.39
N LEU A 446 -13.84 8.75 7.54
CA LEU A 446 -13.64 7.75 8.58
C LEU A 446 -14.98 7.16 9.06
N ALA A 447 -15.97 8.01 9.32
CA ALA A 447 -17.30 7.55 9.72
C ALA A 447 -17.98 6.69 8.64
N ALA A 448 -17.88 7.11 7.37
CA ALA A 448 -18.44 6.36 6.25
C ALA A 448 -17.79 4.98 6.10
N LEU A 449 -16.46 4.89 6.26
CA LEU A 449 -15.75 3.61 6.25
C LEU A 449 -16.19 2.71 7.42
N GLY A 450 -16.44 3.29 8.61
CA GLY A 450 -16.99 2.55 9.74
C GLY A 450 -18.38 2.00 9.44
N TYR A 451 -19.30 2.81 8.90
CA TYR A 451 -20.63 2.36 8.49
C TYR A 451 -20.60 1.28 7.39
N LEU A 452 -19.62 1.34 6.49
CA LEU A 452 -19.42 0.32 5.46
C LEU A 452 -18.76 -0.95 6.02
N GLY A 453 -18.40 -0.99 7.30
CA GLY A 453 -17.72 -2.11 7.94
C GLY A 453 -16.34 -2.40 7.36
N GLN A 454 -15.71 -1.39 6.71
CA GLN A 454 -14.38 -1.54 6.13
C GLN A 454 -13.32 -1.49 7.22
N PRO A 455 -12.46 -2.51 7.36
CA PRO A 455 -11.35 -2.46 8.31
C PRO A 455 -10.32 -1.46 7.84
N LEU A 456 -9.86 -0.58 8.74
CA LEU A 456 -8.85 0.42 8.44
C LEU A 456 -7.47 -0.23 8.32
N THR A 457 -6.94 -0.21 7.12
CA THR A 457 -5.58 -0.65 6.78
C THR A 457 -4.65 0.54 6.60
N LEU A 458 -3.35 0.30 6.42
CA LEU A 458 -2.36 1.31 6.05
C LEU A 458 -2.82 2.15 4.83
N PHE A 459 -3.45 1.52 3.83
CA PHE A 459 -3.85 2.18 2.58
C PHE A 459 -4.96 3.21 2.76
N HIS A 460 -5.87 3.02 3.73
CA HIS A 460 -6.86 4.02 4.09
C HIS A 460 -6.19 5.28 4.67
N TRP A 461 -5.21 5.13 5.57
CA TRP A 461 -4.50 6.26 6.15
C TRP A 461 -3.64 7.02 5.14
N MET A 462 -3.02 6.32 4.21
CA MET A 462 -2.32 6.94 3.08
C MET A 462 -3.27 7.76 2.20
N ALA A 463 -4.43 7.19 1.86
CA ALA A 463 -5.46 7.89 1.11
C ALA A 463 -5.97 9.13 1.84
N MET A 464 -6.11 9.09 3.18
CA MET A 464 -6.48 10.25 4.00
C MET A 464 -5.45 11.39 3.92
N MET A 465 -4.16 11.08 3.83
CA MET A 465 -3.12 12.12 3.63
C MET A 465 -3.32 12.82 2.29
N LEU A 466 -3.67 12.06 1.26
CA LEU A 466 -3.97 12.63 -0.06
C LEU A 466 -5.29 13.41 -0.05
N VAL A 467 -6.32 12.89 0.62
CA VAL A 467 -7.60 13.62 0.84
C VAL A 467 -7.34 14.96 1.51
N LEU A 468 -6.43 15.03 2.48
CA LEU A 468 -6.03 16.29 3.12
C LEU A 468 -5.38 17.25 2.11
N GLY A 469 -4.42 16.76 1.30
CA GLY A 469 -3.72 17.57 0.30
C GLY A 469 -4.67 18.14 -0.75
N VAL A 470 -5.44 17.28 -1.39
CA VAL A 470 -6.43 17.64 -2.42
C VAL A 470 -7.50 18.59 -1.84
N GLY A 471 -7.98 18.28 -0.63
CA GLY A 471 -8.97 19.09 0.04
C GLY A 471 -8.48 20.50 0.41
N ALA A 472 -7.23 20.61 0.85
CA ALA A 472 -6.57 21.88 1.09
C ALA A 472 -6.44 22.68 -0.20
N ASN A 473 -6.09 22.02 -1.34
CA ASN A 473 -6.00 22.67 -2.64
C ASN A 473 -7.34 23.28 -3.08
N TYR A 474 -8.44 22.54 -2.94
CA TYR A 474 -9.77 23.03 -3.30
C TYR A 474 -10.18 24.24 -2.46
N ALA A 475 -9.91 24.20 -1.15
CA ALA A 475 -10.19 25.31 -0.26
C ALA A 475 -9.35 26.54 -0.61
N VAL A 476 -8.06 26.36 -0.93
CA VAL A 476 -7.15 27.43 -1.36
C VAL A 476 -7.58 28.01 -2.70
N PHE A 477 -7.89 27.18 -3.70
CA PHE A 477 -8.32 27.65 -5.02
C PHE A 477 -9.59 28.48 -4.93
N LEU A 478 -10.55 28.07 -4.10
CA LEU A 478 -11.78 28.82 -3.93
C LEU A 478 -11.55 30.13 -3.18
N HIS A 479 -10.71 30.15 -2.16
CA HIS A 479 -10.43 31.34 -1.33
C HIS A 479 -9.58 32.39 -2.06
N GLU A 480 -8.49 31.99 -2.74
CA GLU A 480 -7.62 32.92 -3.49
C GLU A 480 -8.29 33.43 -4.78
N GLY A 481 -9.24 32.71 -5.33
CA GLY A 481 -9.97 33.11 -6.53
C GLY A 481 -11.11 34.08 -6.29
N GLU A 482 -11.65 34.16 -5.08
CA GLU A 482 -12.80 35.01 -4.75
C GLU A 482 -12.61 36.51 -5.09
N PRO A 483 -11.45 37.15 -4.82
CA PRO A 483 -11.24 38.56 -5.14
C PRO A 483 -11.21 38.89 -6.65
N HIS A 484 -10.91 37.92 -7.48
CA HIS A 484 -10.62 38.12 -8.92
C HIS A 484 -11.84 37.89 -9.82
N VAL A 485 -12.94 37.36 -9.31
CA VAL A 485 -14.09 36.89 -10.11
C VAL A 485 -15.38 37.63 -9.75
N LYS A 486 -15.28 38.95 -9.47
CA LYS A 486 -16.47 39.77 -9.20
C LYS A 486 -17.50 39.73 -10.34
N ASP A 487 -17.05 39.57 -11.60
CA ASP A 487 -17.91 39.58 -12.77
C ASP A 487 -18.50 38.18 -13.11
N ASN A 488 -17.95 37.08 -12.54
CA ASN A 488 -18.47 35.73 -12.80
C ASN A 488 -18.21 34.73 -11.63
N PRO A 489 -18.94 34.89 -10.51
CA PRO A 489 -18.69 34.11 -9.29
C PRO A 489 -18.86 32.59 -9.44
N GLY A 490 -19.64 32.15 -10.41
CA GLY A 490 -19.82 30.71 -10.68
C GLY A 490 -18.63 30.03 -11.35
N ALA A 491 -17.78 30.79 -12.04
CA ALA A 491 -16.67 30.24 -12.78
C ALA A 491 -15.54 29.73 -11.89
N MET A 492 -15.38 30.30 -10.70
CA MET A 492 -14.37 29.84 -9.74
C MET A 492 -14.71 28.50 -9.14
N TYR A 493 -15.94 28.35 -8.67
CA TYR A 493 -16.39 27.05 -8.16
C TYR A 493 -16.47 26.00 -9.28
N ALA A 494 -16.74 26.44 -10.53
CA ALA A 494 -16.68 25.56 -11.68
C ALA A 494 -15.30 24.92 -11.89
N SER A 495 -14.20 25.68 -11.65
CA SER A 495 -12.84 25.10 -11.72
C SER A 495 -12.59 24.09 -10.61
N VAL A 496 -13.01 24.40 -9.37
CA VAL A 496 -12.87 23.45 -8.25
C VAL A 496 -13.72 22.20 -8.46
N LEU A 497 -14.96 22.36 -8.96
CA LEU A 497 -15.81 21.21 -9.29
C LEU A 497 -15.23 20.38 -10.43
N LEU A 498 -14.64 21.03 -11.44
CA LEU A 498 -13.96 20.34 -12.53
C LEU A 498 -12.78 19.52 -11.99
N SER A 499 -11.93 20.10 -11.15
CA SER A 499 -10.85 19.40 -10.45
C SER A 499 -11.35 18.26 -9.57
N ALA A 500 -12.43 18.47 -8.81
CA ALA A 500 -12.99 17.41 -7.98
C ALA A 500 -13.51 16.23 -8.81
N VAL A 501 -14.21 16.49 -9.91
CA VAL A 501 -14.73 15.43 -10.78
C VAL A 501 -13.59 14.71 -11.52
N THR A 502 -12.55 15.42 -11.97
CA THR A 502 -11.35 14.77 -12.56
C THR A 502 -10.64 13.89 -11.57
N ALA A 503 -10.50 14.34 -10.31
CA ALA A 503 -9.93 13.53 -9.23
C ALA A 503 -10.80 12.30 -8.89
N LEU A 504 -12.13 12.46 -8.83
CA LEU A 504 -13.06 11.34 -8.64
C LEU A 504 -13.01 10.33 -9.79
N LEU A 505 -12.83 10.78 -11.04
CA LEU A 505 -12.65 9.89 -12.19
C LEU A 505 -11.30 9.18 -12.15
N SER A 506 -10.25 9.83 -11.67
CA SER A 506 -8.90 9.24 -11.60
C SER A 506 -8.76 8.27 -10.43
N PHE A 507 -9.11 8.71 -9.23
CA PHE A 507 -8.94 7.93 -7.99
C PHE A 507 -10.14 7.04 -7.66
N GLY A 508 -11.36 7.53 -7.93
CA GLY A 508 -12.58 6.81 -7.60
C GLY A 508 -12.71 5.48 -8.31
N LEU A 509 -12.20 5.39 -9.56
CA LEU A 509 -12.17 4.13 -10.30
C LEU A 509 -11.28 3.06 -9.66
N LEU A 510 -10.27 3.45 -8.86
CA LEU A 510 -9.49 2.49 -8.08
C LEU A 510 -10.34 1.74 -7.05
N SER A 511 -11.48 2.30 -6.62
CA SER A 511 -12.41 1.60 -5.72
C SER A 511 -13.03 0.35 -6.33
N LEU A 512 -12.95 0.22 -7.65
CA LEU A 512 -13.44 -0.95 -8.42
C LEU A 512 -12.33 -1.98 -8.68
N SER A 513 -11.10 -1.71 -8.24
CA SER A 513 -9.97 -2.62 -8.43
C SER A 513 -10.22 -3.97 -7.77
N SER A 514 -9.73 -5.02 -8.42
CA SER A 514 -9.68 -6.38 -7.87
C SER A 514 -8.68 -6.52 -6.73
N MET A 515 -7.70 -5.60 -6.63
CA MET A 515 -6.69 -5.60 -5.58
C MET A 515 -7.21 -4.89 -4.33
N PRO A 516 -7.32 -5.56 -3.17
CA PRO A 516 -7.91 -4.97 -1.95
C PRO A 516 -7.20 -3.68 -1.49
N ALA A 517 -5.88 -3.61 -1.63
CA ALA A 517 -5.09 -2.42 -1.31
C ALA A 517 -5.50 -1.19 -2.15
N LEU A 518 -5.65 -1.38 -3.47
CA LEU A 518 -6.07 -0.33 -4.39
C LEU A 518 -7.53 0.07 -4.16
N ARG A 519 -8.39 -0.92 -3.93
CA ARG A 519 -9.80 -0.71 -3.62
C ARG A 519 -9.98 0.12 -2.35
N SER A 520 -9.27 -0.22 -1.29
CA SER A 520 -9.31 0.51 -0.01
C SER A 520 -8.84 1.96 -0.18
N PHE A 521 -7.76 2.16 -0.91
CA PHE A 521 -7.22 3.48 -1.23
C PHE A 521 -8.20 4.30 -2.07
N GLY A 522 -8.71 3.72 -3.17
CA GLY A 522 -9.65 4.37 -4.08
C GLY A 522 -10.97 4.73 -3.42
N LEU A 523 -11.54 3.82 -2.60
CA LEU A 523 -12.78 4.07 -1.87
C LEU A 523 -12.62 5.25 -0.89
N THR A 524 -11.50 5.31 -0.19
CA THR A 524 -11.22 6.41 0.74
C THR A 524 -11.12 7.74 0.01
N LEU A 525 -10.43 7.78 -1.12
CA LEU A 525 -10.33 8.99 -1.95
C LEU A 525 -11.67 9.39 -2.55
N LEU A 526 -12.44 8.42 -3.05
CA LEU A 526 -13.78 8.67 -3.58
C LEU A 526 -14.67 9.37 -2.54
N LEU A 527 -14.75 8.82 -1.34
CA LEU A 527 -15.56 9.38 -0.25
C LEU A 527 -14.99 10.73 0.22
N GLY A 528 -13.68 10.81 0.46
CA GLY A 528 -13.03 12.01 0.98
C GLY A 528 -13.14 13.20 0.04
N ILE A 529 -12.82 13.02 -1.24
CA ILE A 529 -12.92 14.07 -2.26
C ILE A 529 -14.38 14.49 -2.46
N ALA A 530 -15.32 13.55 -2.48
CA ALA A 530 -16.74 13.86 -2.62
C ALA A 530 -17.25 14.71 -1.43
N PHE A 531 -16.93 14.33 -0.19
CA PHE A 531 -17.30 15.12 0.98
C PHE A 531 -16.68 16.52 0.95
N ILE A 532 -15.40 16.63 0.62
CA ILE A 532 -14.70 17.92 0.59
C ILE A 532 -15.26 18.81 -0.52
N ALA A 533 -15.48 18.29 -1.72
CA ALA A 533 -16.06 19.06 -2.83
C ALA A 533 -17.42 19.69 -2.46
N VAL A 534 -18.22 18.99 -1.65
CA VAL A 534 -19.48 19.50 -1.12
C VAL A 534 -19.26 20.49 0.02
N LEU A 535 -18.29 20.28 0.90
CA LEU A 535 -18.08 21.11 2.09
C LEU A 535 -17.36 22.43 1.79
N VAL A 536 -16.48 22.47 0.78
CA VAL A 536 -15.65 23.64 0.48
C VAL A 536 -16.49 24.92 0.24
N PRO A 537 -17.62 24.90 -0.52
CA PRO A 537 -18.44 26.11 -0.69
C PRO A 537 -19.09 26.62 0.59
N ALA A 538 -19.36 25.75 1.56
CA ALA A 538 -19.96 26.14 2.84
C ALA A 538 -19.02 27.01 3.70
N SER A 539 -17.70 26.87 3.52
CA SER A 539 -16.68 27.60 4.29
C SER A 539 -16.59 29.08 3.90
N LEU A 540 -16.98 29.48 2.69
CA LEU A 540 -16.80 30.83 2.15
C LEU A 540 -17.68 31.87 2.81
N ARG A 541 -18.95 31.58 3.11
CA ARG A 541 -19.95 32.54 3.61
C ARG A 541 -19.97 32.76 5.12
N LEU A 542 -19.22 31.98 5.90
CA LEU A 542 -19.08 32.22 7.33
C LEU A 542 -18.33 33.54 7.65
N GLY A 543 -17.87 34.29 6.62
CA GLY A 543 -17.06 35.50 6.74
C GLY A 543 -17.67 36.79 6.23
N GLY A 544 -18.77 36.78 5.51
CA GLY A 544 -19.34 37.97 4.87
C GLY A 544 -20.20 38.88 5.77
N GLU A 545 -20.60 38.41 6.96
CA GLU A 545 -21.50 39.18 7.84
C GLU A 545 -20.81 39.96 8.98
N ALA A 546 -19.49 39.85 9.13
CA ALA A 546 -18.75 40.53 10.21
C ALA A 546 -18.10 41.86 9.79
N SER A 547 -18.36 42.36 8.57
CA SER A 547 -17.83 43.65 8.08
C SER A 547 -18.95 44.62 7.64
N ARG A 548 -20.10 44.59 8.32
CA ARG A 548 -21.07 45.68 8.33
C ARG A 548 -21.26 46.20 9.74
#